data_cdb16b617aa8ab093fceb9e47f145878
#
_entry.id   cdb16b617aa8ab093fceb9e47f145878
#
_cell.length_a   1.000
_cell.length_b   1.000
_cell.length_c   1.000
_cell.angle_alpha   90.00
_cell.angle_beta   90.00
_cell.angle_gamma   90.00
#
_symmetry.space_group_name_H-M   'P 1'
#
loop_
_entity.id
_entity.type
_entity.pdbx_description
1 polymer ?
#
loop_
_entity_poly.entity_id
_entity_poly.type
_entity_poly.pdbx_seq_one_letter_code
_entity_poly.pdbx_strand_id
1 'polypeptide(L)'
;MIVGRDTQSLDEIGVTKAAVETVAENTSDGIIAPLFYMAIGGPVLMFFYKGVNTMDSMVGYKNEKYLNFGRYAAKLDDILNYIPARISAWLMIAGAKLCGFDSKNAVKIFKRDRYNHASPNSAQTEAVMAGALDIQLAGNAYYFGKLCEKPTIGDAIRPVEKEDIPRANQLLYVSAALGTGIFAVIRLGIQGLITLL
;
A
#
# COMPACT_ATOMS: atom_id res chain seq x y z
N MET A 1 -17.57 -1.61 -1.36
CA MET A 1 -16.77 -2.77 -0.88
C MET A 1 -15.34 -2.26 -0.73
N ILE A 2 -14.75 -2.38 0.44
CA ILE A 2 -13.40 -1.82 0.74
C ILE A 2 -12.30 -2.81 0.34
N VAL A 3 -12.64 -4.10 0.22
CA VAL A 3 -11.70 -5.20 -0.03
C VAL A 3 -12.03 -5.86 -1.36
N GLY A 4 -11.01 -6.12 -2.18
CA GLY A 4 -11.19 -6.70 -3.52
C GLY A 4 -11.48 -8.22 -3.57
N ARG A 5 -11.39 -8.94 -2.43
CA ARG A 5 -11.66 -10.38 -2.33
C ARG A 5 -13.07 -10.68 -1.81
N ASP A 6 -13.52 -11.92 -1.96
CA ASP A 6 -14.78 -12.40 -1.40
C ASP A 6 -14.67 -12.42 0.13
N THR A 7 -15.54 -11.65 0.81
CA THR A 7 -15.51 -11.51 2.27
C THR A 7 -16.59 -12.31 2.99
N GLN A 8 -17.59 -12.83 2.27
CA GLN A 8 -18.75 -13.52 2.86
C GLN A 8 -18.41 -14.85 3.53
N SER A 9 -17.29 -15.48 3.12
CA SER A 9 -16.81 -16.76 3.66
C SER A 9 -15.65 -16.59 4.66
N LEU A 10 -15.24 -15.34 4.98
CA LEU A 10 -14.15 -15.09 5.90
C LEU A 10 -14.65 -15.13 7.35
N ASP A 11 -13.84 -15.72 8.21
CA ASP A 11 -13.96 -15.57 9.65
C ASP A 11 -13.44 -14.18 10.12
N GLU A 12 -13.52 -13.92 11.42
CA GLU A 12 -13.07 -12.66 12.01
C GLU A 12 -11.60 -12.37 11.72
N ILE A 13 -10.75 -13.40 11.75
CA ILE A 13 -9.31 -13.28 11.45
C ILE A 13 -9.10 -12.92 9.99
N GLY A 14 -9.81 -13.58 9.08
CA GLY A 14 -9.74 -13.31 7.64
C GLY A 14 -10.18 -11.90 7.29
N VAL A 15 -11.26 -11.40 7.91
CA VAL A 15 -11.73 -10.03 7.75
C VAL A 15 -10.70 -9.03 8.29
N THR A 16 -10.10 -9.30 9.44
CA THR A 16 -9.07 -8.46 10.05
C THR A 16 -7.84 -8.38 9.15
N LYS A 17 -7.34 -9.53 8.66
CA LYS A 17 -6.23 -9.56 7.70
C LYS A 17 -6.52 -8.71 6.46
N ALA A 18 -7.69 -8.91 5.86
CA ALA A 18 -8.10 -8.16 4.68
C ALA A 18 -8.16 -6.64 4.93
N ALA A 19 -8.64 -6.23 6.10
CA ALA A 19 -8.64 -4.82 6.49
C ALA A 19 -7.23 -4.26 6.67
N VAL A 20 -6.34 -4.97 7.35
CA VAL A 20 -4.93 -4.57 7.56
C VAL A 20 -4.18 -4.46 6.23
N GLU A 21 -4.35 -5.42 5.32
CA GLU A 21 -3.78 -5.37 3.97
C GLU A 21 -4.27 -4.14 3.20
N THR A 22 -5.57 -3.86 3.24
CA THR A 22 -6.15 -2.68 2.61
C THR A 22 -5.59 -1.37 3.17
N VAL A 23 -5.38 -1.28 4.50
CA VAL A 23 -4.73 -0.13 5.14
C VAL A 23 -3.28 0.00 4.66
N ALA A 24 -2.53 -1.10 4.56
CA ALA A 24 -1.16 -1.09 4.09
C ALA A 24 -1.06 -0.60 2.64
N GLU A 25 -1.88 -1.12 1.72
CA GLU A 25 -1.93 -0.66 0.33
C GLU A 25 -2.33 0.82 0.24
N ASN A 26 -3.39 1.24 0.94
CA ASN A 26 -3.86 2.62 0.90
C ASN A 26 -2.88 3.61 1.53
N THR A 27 -1.97 3.19 2.39
CA THR A 27 -0.86 4.04 2.86
C THR A 27 -0.03 4.52 1.69
N SER A 28 0.26 3.64 0.70
CA SER A 28 0.93 4.04 -0.55
C SER A 28 -0.03 4.76 -1.49
N ASP A 29 -1.04 4.05 -2.00
CA ASP A 29 -1.82 4.45 -3.17
C ASP A 29 -2.87 5.53 -2.86
N GLY A 30 -3.30 5.58 -1.60
CA GLY A 30 -4.27 6.55 -1.11
C GLY A 30 -3.65 7.83 -0.58
N ILE A 31 -2.41 7.79 -0.08
CA ILE A 31 -1.80 8.93 0.64
C ILE A 31 -0.44 9.31 0.08
N ILE A 32 0.56 8.44 0.18
CA ILE A 32 1.95 8.81 -0.12
C ILE A 32 2.16 9.08 -1.61
N ALA A 33 1.59 8.27 -2.50
CA ALA A 33 1.71 8.49 -3.94
C ALA A 33 1.02 9.78 -4.40
N PRO A 34 -0.23 10.11 -4.00
CA PRO A 34 -0.81 11.42 -4.27
C PRO A 34 0.04 12.58 -3.77
N LEU A 35 0.59 12.51 -2.55
CA LEU A 35 1.46 13.54 -1.99
C LEU A 35 2.77 13.68 -2.76
N PHE A 36 3.38 12.57 -3.18
CA PHE A 36 4.57 12.56 -4.02
C PHE A 36 4.32 13.30 -5.35
N TYR A 37 3.25 12.97 -6.07
CA TYR A 37 2.89 13.62 -7.33
C TYR A 37 2.50 15.08 -7.13
N MET A 38 1.84 15.42 -6.00
CA MET A 38 1.56 16.80 -5.62
C MET A 38 2.84 17.62 -5.41
N ALA A 39 3.85 17.03 -4.79
CA ALA A 39 5.11 17.71 -4.52
C ALA A 39 5.88 18.05 -5.81
N ILE A 40 5.94 17.13 -6.78
CA ILE A 40 6.73 17.32 -8.00
C ILE A 40 6.00 18.09 -9.09
N GLY A 41 4.69 17.88 -9.30
CA GLY A 41 3.91 18.45 -10.41
C GLY A 41 2.63 19.17 -10.00
N GLY A 42 2.43 19.41 -8.70
CA GLY A 42 1.26 20.10 -8.18
C GLY A 42 -0.05 19.34 -8.37
N PRO A 43 -1.20 20.03 -8.24
CA PRO A 43 -2.52 19.40 -8.30
C PRO A 43 -2.78 18.62 -9.59
N VAL A 44 -2.29 19.12 -10.71
CA VAL A 44 -2.51 18.48 -12.03
C VAL A 44 -1.93 17.07 -12.06
N LEU A 45 -0.68 16.91 -11.62
CA LEU A 45 -0.04 15.60 -11.65
C LEU A 45 -0.61 14.66 -10.58
N MET A 46 -1.01 15.19 -9.43
CA MET A 46 -1.73 14.45 -8.41
C MET A 46 -3.06 13.89 -8.94
N PHE A 47 -3.88 14.72 -9.60
CA PHE A 47 -5.15 14.27 -10.17
C PHE A 47 -4.96 13.29 -11.33
N PHE A 48 -3.93 13.48 -12.16
CA PHE A 48 -3.56 12.51 -13.19
C PHE A 48 -3.26 11.13 -12.57
N TYR A 49 -2.37 11.09 -11.56
CA TYR A 49 -2.08 9.86 -10.83
C TYR A 49 -3.36 9.23 -10.25
N LYS A 50 -4.18 10.03 -9.55
CA LYS A 50 -5.40 9.50 -8.92
C LYS A 50 -6.41 8.99 -9.94
N GLY A 51 -6.50 9.61 -11.10
CA GLY A 51 -7.30 9.14 -12.23
C GLY A 51 -6.86 7.75 -12.70
N VAL A 52 -5.54 7.54 -12.89
CA VAL A 52 -4.98 6.23 -13.29
C VAL A 52 -5.23 5.17 -12.22
N ASN A 53 -4.94 5.48 -10.96
CA ASN A 53 -5.17 4.58 -9.83
C ASN A 53 -6.66 4.19 -9.67
N THR A 54 -7.57 5.13 -9.90
CA THR A 54 -9.01 4.86 -9.90
C THR A 54 -9.41 3.98 -11.09
N MET A 55 -8.86 4.21 -12.28
CA MET A 55 -9.11 3.34 -13.43
C MET A 55 -8.65 1.91 -13.17
N ASP A 56 -7.46 1.72 -12.60
CA ASP A 56 -7.01 0.37 -12.25
C ASP A 56 -7.97 -0.29 -11.25
N SER A 57 -8.34 0.40 -10.18
CA SER A 57 -9.26 -0.11 -9.16
C SER A 57 -10.65 -0.48 -9.71
N MET A 58 -11.11 0.20 -10.77
CA MET A 58 -12.43 -0.04 -11.37
C MET A 58 -12.42 -1.09 -12.48
N VAL A 59 -11.37 -1.13 -13.29
CA VAL A 59 -11.35 -1.95 -14.52
C VAL A 59 -10.11 -2.84 -14.65
N GLY A 60 -9.13 -2.76 -13.75
CA GLY A 60 -7.90 -3.57 -13.76
C GLY A 60 -8.11 -5.06 -13.48
N TYR A 61 -9.34 -5.49 -13.24
CA TYR A 61 -9.67 -6.89 -12.95
C TYR A 61 -9.45 -7.81 -14.17
N LYS A 62 -8.82 -8.97 -13.94
CA LYS A 62 -8.60 -10.02 -14.94
C LYS A 62 -9.87 -10.86 -15.18
N ASN A 63 -11.00 -10.21 -15.48
CA ASN A 63 -12.23 -10.89 -15.92
C ASN A 63 -12.40 -10.72 -17.43
N GLU A 64 -13.25 -11.56 -18.04
CA GLU A 64 -13.48 -11.56 -19.50
C GLU A 64 -13.87 -10.18 -20.06
N LYS A 65 -14.62 -9.40 -19.29
CA LYS A 65 -15.12 -8.08 -19.69
C LYS A 65 -14.00 -7.03 -19.77
N TYR A 66 -13.00 -7.07 -18.89
CA TYR A 66 -11.99 -6.02 -18.75
C TYR A 66 -10.57 -6.47 -19.08
N LEU A 67 -10.36 -7.75 -19.44
CA LEU A 67 -9.04 -8.36 -19.63
C LEU A 67 -8.12 -7.55 -20.56
N ASN A 68 -8.66 -7.03 -21.67
CA ASN A 68 -7.87 -6.27 -22.64
C ASN A 68 -7.81 -4.77 -22.30
N PHE A 69 -8.92 -4.19 -21.87
CA PHE A 69 -9.00 -2.75 -21.56
C PHE A 69 -8.30 -2.42 -20.24
N GLY A 70 -8.58 -3.19 -19.16
CA GLY A 70 -8.02 -2.96 -17.84
C GLY A 70 -6.52 -3.22 -17.74
N ARG A 71 -5.96 -4.07 -18.62
CA ARG A 71 -4.53 -4.38 -18.63
C ARG A 71 -3.63 -3.15 -18.79
N TYR A 72 -4.06 -2.18 -19.58
CA TYR A 72 -3.28 -0.94 -19.77
C TYR A 72 -3.37 -0.05 -18.54
N ALA A 73 -4.54 0.06 -17.91
CA ALA A 73 -4.72 0.80 -16.66
C ALA A 73 -3.85 0.20 -15.55
N ALA A 74 -3.88 -1.12 -15.35
CA ALA A 74 -3.08 -1.82 -14.36
C ALA A 74 -1.56 -1.63 -14.59
N LYS A 75 -1.10 -1.75 -15.84
CA LYS A 75 0.32 -1.52 -16.15
C LYS A 75 0.76 -0.08 -15.91
N LEU A 76 -0.08 0.89 -16.24
CA LEU A 76 0.24 2.29 -16.02
C LEU A 76 0.26 2.61 -14.53
N ASP A 77 -0.69 2.07 -13.76
CA ASP A 77 -0.71 2.16 -12.31
C ASP A 77 0.54 1.55 -11.68
N ASP A 78 0.94 0.35 -12.11
CA ASP A 78 2.18 -0.30 -11.64
C ASP A 78 3.43 0.56 -11.88
N ILE A 79 3.52 1.25 -13.03
CA ILE A 79 4.63 2.16 -13.35
C ILE A 79 4.60 3.40 -12.44
N LEU A 80 3.44 4.01 -12.28
CA LEU A 80 3.29 5.23 -11.48
C LEU A 80 3.52 4.95 -9.99
N ASN A 81 3.11 3.79 -9.50
CA ASN A 81 3.32 3.39 -8.11
C ASN A 81 4.72 2.86 -7.81
N TYR A 82 5.57 2.63 -8.83
CA TYR A 82 6.87 1.99 -8.60
C TYR A 82 7.77 2.74 -7.62
N ILE A 83 7.94 4.04 -7.76
CA ILE A 83 8.72 4.89 -6.84
C ILE A 83 7.94 5.15 -5.54
N PRO A 84 6.68 5.63 -5.58
CA PRO A 84 5.92 5.89 -4.37
C PRO A 84 5.81 4.72 -3.41
N ALA A 85 5.56 3.51 -3.88
CA ALA A 85 5.44 2.33 -3.01
C ALA A 85 6.72 2.05 -2.20
N ARG A 86 7.88 2.28 -2.79
CA ARG A 86 9.16 2.12 -2.11
C ARG A 86 9.43 3.22 -1.08
N ILE A 87 9.07 4.46 -1.41
CA ILE A 87 9.11 5.58 -0.47
C ILE A 87 8.15 5.30 0.70
N SER A 88 6.94 4.83 0.41
CA SER A 88 5.94 4.45 1.41
C SER A 88 6.48 3.40 2.38
N ALA A 89 7.12 2.35 1.86
CA ALA A 89 7.71 1.31 2.70
C ALA A 89 8.75 1.88 3.68
N TRP A 90 9.64 2.76 3.23
CA TRP A 90 10.63 3.37 4.11
C TRP A 90 10.02 4.34 5.11
N LEU A 91 9.00 5.11 4.73
CA LEU A 91 8.24 5.97 5.65
C LEU A 91 7.51 5.14 6.71
N MET A 92 6.93 3.99 6.32
CA MET A 92 6.28 3.08 7.25
C MET A 92 7.29 2.42 8.21
N ILE A 93 8.49 2.06 7.75
CA ILE A 93 9.56 1.54 8.63
C ILE A 93 9.96 2.61 9.68
N ALA A 94 10.11 3.87 9.25
CA ALA A 94 10.37 4.97 10.18
C ALA A 94 9.18 5.20 11.13
N GLY A 95 7.96 5.16 10.59
CA GLY A 95 6.72 5.25 11.36
C GLY A 95 6.58 4.14 12.39
N ALA A 96 6.91 2.90 12.03
CA ALA A 96 6.87 1.76 12.95
C ALA A 96 7.77 1.98 14.19
N LYS A 97 8.96 2.55 13.97
CA LYS A 97 9.85 2.92 15.08
C LYS A 97 9.23 4.00 16.00
N LEU A 98 8.55 5.00 15.41
CA LEU A 98 7.91 6.07 16.17
C LEU A 98 6.65 5.56 16.92
N CYS A 99 5.94 4.59 16.36
CA CYS A 99 4.79 3.95 17.00
C CYS A 99 5.19 2.95 18.11
N GLY A 100 6.47 2.62 18.25
CA GLY A 100 6.94 1.57 19.18
C GLY A 100 6.69 0.15 18.66
N PHE A 101 6.44 -0.05 17.35
CA PHE A 101 6.30 -1.35 16.70
C PHE A 101 7.68 -1.93 16.33
N ASP A 102 7.74 -3.21 15.95
CA ASP A 102 9.01 -3.85 15.58
C ASP A 102 9.52 -3.39 14.22
N SER A 103 10.18 -2.24 14.21
CA SER A 103 10.82 -1.69 13.00
C SER A 103 11.97 -2.56 12.48
N LYS A 104 12.63 -3.37 13.32
CA LYS A 104 13.70 -4.27 12.88
C LYS A 104 13.13 -5.45 12.10
N ASN A 105 12.07 -6.06 12.63
CA ASN A 105 11.36 -7.12 11.92
C ASN A 105 10.68 -6.57 10.65
N ALA A 106 10.13 -5.34 10.69
CA ALA A 106 9.61 -4.67 9.49
C ALA A 106 10.66 -4.59 8.36
N VAL A 107 11.92 -4.19 8.66
CA VAL A 107 13.01 -4.17 7.68
C VAL A 107 13.35 -5.58 7.19
N LYS A 108 13.39 -6.57 8.08
CA LYS A 108 13.69 -7.98 7.75
C LYS A 108 12.66 -8.52 6.76
N ILE A 109 11.36 -8.40 7.10
CA ILE A 109 10.26 -8.89 6.27
C ILE A 109 10.18 -8.12 4.95
N PHE A 110 10.32 -6.79 4.96
CA PHE A 110 10.38 -5.99 3.74
C PHE A 110 11.46 -6.49 2.77
N LYS A 111 12.68 -6.76 3.24
CA LYS A 111 13.76 -7.26 2.37
C LYS A 111 13.46 -8.63 1.79
N ARG A 112 12.80 -9.50 2.55
CA ARG A 112 12.50 -10.89 2.17
C ARG A 112 11.28 -10.99 1.26
N ASP A 113 10.17 -10.31 1.63
CA ASP A 113 8.83 -10.60 1.09
C ASP A 113 8.27 -9.52 0.16
N ARG A 114 8.95 -8.39 -0.02
CA ARG A 114 8.45 -7.24 -0.82
C ARG A 114 8.09 -7.56 -2.28
N TYR A 115 8.34 -8.75 -2.75
CA TYR A 115 7.99 -9.21 -4.09
C TYR A 115 6.99 -10.37 -4.08
N ASN A 116 6.46 -10.75 -2.92
CA ASN A 116 5.51 -11.85 -2.76
C ASN A 116 4.06 -11.42 -3.11
N HIS A 117 3.90 -10.64 -4.18
CA HIS A 117 2.59 -10.22 -4.68
C HIS A 117 2.60 -10.15 -6.21
N ALA A 118 1.41 -10.28 -6.84
CA ALA A 118 1.29 -10.18 -8.29
C ALA A 118 1.58 -8.77 -8.84
N SER A 119 1.22 -7.72 -8.10
CA SER A 119 1.68 -6.35 -8.35
C SER A 119 3.08 -6.16 -7.75
N PRO A 120 4.01 -5.49 -8.45
CA PRO A 120 5.35 -5.21 -7.94
C PRO A 120 5.36 -4.19 -6.79
N ASN A 121 4.21 -3.60 -6.47
CA ASN A 121 4.05 -2.48 -5.56
C ASN A 121 3.35 -2.83 -4.24
N SER A 122 2.27 -3.64 -4.27
CA SER A 122 1.43 -3.93 -3.10
C SER A 122 2.24 -4.56 -1.94
N ALA A 123 3.09 -5.56 -2.23
CA ALA A 123 3.89 -6.20 -1.19
C ALA A 123 4.94 -5.28 -0.56
N GLN A 124 5.23 -4.11 -1.11
CA GLN A 124 6.19 -3.18 -0.49
C GLN A 124 5.69 -2.71 0.89
N THR A 125 4.45 -2.29 0.96
CA THR A 125 3.82 -1.80 2.19
C THR A 125 3.23 -2.92 3.04
N GLU A 126 2.67 -3.95 2.44
CA GLU A 126 2.17 -5.13 3.16
C GLU A 126 3.28 -5.84 3.94
N ALA A 127 4.47 -5.99 3.36
CA ALA A 127 5.61 -6.63 4.02
C ALA A 127 6.10 -5.81 5.24
N VAL A 128 6.10 -4.47 5.12
CA VAL A 128 6.41 -3.61 6.26
C VAL A 128 5.36 -3.73 7.35
N MET A 129 4.08 -3.70 6.98
CA MET A 129 2.97 -3.82 7.92
C MET A 129 3.01 -5.16 8.66
N ALA A 130 3.19 -6.27 7.93
CA ALA A 130 3.30 -7.61 8.50
C ALA A 130 4.46 -7.71 9.50
N GLY A 131 5.63 -7.20 9.13
CA GLY A 131 6.81 -7.21 9.98
C GLY A 131 6.71 -6.28 11.18
N ALA A 132 6.10 -5.10 11.02
CA ALA A 132 5.93 -4.13 12.10
C ALA A 132 4.95 -4.61 13.18
N LEU A 133 3.94 -5.38 12.79
CA LEU A 133 2.91 -5.92 13.68
C LEU A 133 3.17 -7.38 14.10
N ASP A 134 4.26 -8.01 13.65
CA ASP A 134 4.62 -9.40 13.95
C ASP A 134 3.54 -10.42 13.56
N ILE A 135 2.83 -10.17 12.47
CA ILE A 135 1.73 -11.00 11.96
C ILE A 135 2.02 -11.49 10.54
N GLN A 136 1.30 -12.53 10.14
CA GLN A 136 1.32 -13.03 8.77
C GLN A 136 0.10 -12.55 8.00
N LEU A 137 0.33 -11.90 6.86
CA LEU A 137 -0.67 -11.41 5.92
C LEU A 137 -0.66 -12.22 4.62
N ALA A 138 -1.51 -11.86 3.68
CA ALA A 138 -1.69 -12.50 2.37
C ALA A 138 -2.04 -14.00 2.50
N GLY A 139 -1.56 -14.83 1.57
CA GLY A 139 -1.96 -16.22 1.44
C GLY A 139 -3.16 -16.42 0.54
N ASN A 140 -3.66 -17.64 0.50
CA ASN A 140 -4.76 -18.04 -0.38
C ASN A 140 -6.03 -17.24 -0.11
N ALA A 141 -6.71 -16.77 -1.15
CA ALA A 141 -7.96 -16.03 -1.03
C ALA A 141 -8.92 -16.38 -2.18
N TYR A 142 -10.22 -16.20 -1.93
CA TYR A 142 -11.23 -16.38 -2.96
C TYR A 142 -11.55 -15.07 -3.66
N TYR A 143 -11.62 -15.13 -4.99
CA TYR A 143 -12.02 -14.04 -5.86
C TYR A 143 -13.08 -14.56 -6.83
N PHE A 144 -14.28 -13.99 -6.79
CA PHE A 144 -15.40 -14.43 -7.64
C PHE A 144 -15.67 -15.94 -7.54
N GLY A 145 -15.58 -16.51 -6.32
CA GLY A 145 -15.78 -17.92 -6.03
C GLY A 145 -14.64 -18.85 -6.46
N LYS A 146 -13.52 -18.32 -6.98
CA LYS A 146 -12.33 -19.11 -7.36
C LYS A 146 -11.21 -18.92 -6.37
N LEU A 147 -10.58 -20.03 -5.93
CA LEU A 147 -9.39 -19.98 -5.08
C LEU A 147 -8.21 -19.44 -5.89
N CYS A 148 -7.59 -18.40 -5.37
CA CYS A 148 -6.35 -17.83 -5.89
C CYS A 148 -5.24 -18.12 -4.89
N GLU A 149 -4.30 -18.96 -5.27
CA GLU A 149 -3.13 -19.27 -4.45
C GLU A 149 -2.15 -18.10 -4.51
N LYS A 150 -1.76 -17.61 -3.33
CA LYS A 150 -0.80 -16.51 -3.16
C LYS A 150 0.21 -16.87 -2.08
N PRO A 151 1.48 -16.45 -2.21
CA PRO A 151 2.44 -16.57 -1.14
C PRO A 151 1.98 -15.75 0.08
N THR A 152 2.40 -16.17 1.25
CA THR A 152 2.23 -15.40 2.48
C THR A 152 3.28 -14.30 2.59
N ILE A 153 2.98 -13.27 3.37
CA ILE A 153 3.85 -12.13 3.66
C ILE A 153 3.98 -12.02 5.18
N GLY A 154 5.21 -11.99 5.67
CA GLY A 154 5.51 -11.96 7.10
C GLY A 154 5.54 -13.34 7.76
N ASP A 155 5.89 -13.34 9.03
CA ASP A 155 5.96 -14.51 9.88
C ASP A 155 4.80 -14.47 10.89
N ALA A 156 4.17 -15.62 11.18
CA ALA A 156 3.12 -15.72 12.18
C ALA A 156 3.75 -15.77 13.59
N ILE A 157 4.39 -14.69 14.03
CA ILE A 157 5.02 -14.57 15.36
C ILE A 157 3.95 -14.52 16.43
N ARG A 158 2.84 -13.84 16.17
CA ARG A 158 1.63 -13.85 16.99
C ARG A 158 0.38 -14.03 16.15
N PRO A 159 -0.75 -14.43 16.74
CA PRO A 159 -2.02 -14.46 16.02
C PRO A 159 -2.47 -13.05 15.62
N VAL A 160 -3.25 -12.98 14.56
CA VAL A 160 -3.91 -11.74 14.13
C VAL A 160 -5.11 -11.48 15.05
N GLU A 161 -5.25 -10.24 15.48
CA GLU A 161 -6.29 -9.77 16.40
C GLU A 161 -7.01 -8.57 15.80
N LYS A 162 -8.27 -8.35 16.19
CA LYS A 162 -9.04 -7.17 15.72
C LYS A 162 -8.37 -5.83 16.05
N GLU A 163 -7.57 -5.79 17.09
CA GLU A 163 -6.74 -4.65 17.51
C GLU A 163 -5.64 -4.31 16.47
N ASP A 164 -5.36 -5.19 15.52
CA ASP A 164 -4.41 -4.90 14.43
C ASP A 164 -4.96 -3.88 13.44
N ILE A 165 -6.29 -3.73 13.33
CA ILE A 165 -6.89 -2.67 12.52
C ILE A 165 -6.51 -1.28 13.06
N PRO A 166 -6.75 -0.92 14.33
CA PRO A 166 -6.30 0.36 14.86
C PRO A 166 -4.78 0.51 14.88
N ARG A 167 -3.99 -0.57 15.10
CA ARG A 167 -2.52 -0.53 15.01
C ARG A 167 -2.06 -0.19 13.58
N ALA A 168 -2.66 -0.80 12.56
CA ALA A 168 -2.38 -0.50 11.16
C ALA A 168 -2.73 0.96 10.81
N ASN A 169 -3.89 1.45 11.28
CA ASN A 169 -4.26 2.85 11.10
C ASN A 169 -3.30 3.82 11.81
N GLN A 170 -2.83 3.48 13.00
CA GLN A 170 -1.82 4.28 13.70
C GLN A 170 -0.54 4.40 12.84
N LEU A 171 -0.07 3.29 12.29
CA LEU A 171 1.10 3.28 11.40
C LEU A 171 0.86 4.11 10.15
N LEU A 172 -0.33 3.99 9.53
CA LEU A 172 -0.75 4.80 8.38
C LEU A 172 -0.68 6.29 8.71
N TYR A 173 -1.29 6.74 9.81
CA TYR A 173 -1.32 8.17 10.17
C TYR A 173 0.07 8.73 10.44
N VAL A 174 0.94 8.00 11.14
CA VAL A 174 2.31 8.44 11.39
C VAL A 174 3.11 8.50 10.08
N SER A 175 2.96 7.51 9.21
CA SER A 175 3.59 7.49 7.88
C SER A 175 3.11 8.65 7.00
N ALA A 176 1.81 8.94 7.04
CA ALA A 176 1.20 10.06 6.32
C ALA A 176 1.75 11.42 6.82
N ALA A 177 1.87 11.59 8.14
CA ALA A 177 2.43 12.82 8.72
C ALA A 177 3.90 13.01 8.31
N LEU A 178 4.73 11.96 8.37
CA LEU A 178 6.11 11.99 7.89
C LEU A 178 6.20 12.35 6.41
N GLY A 179 5.39 11.68 5.57
CA GLY A 179 5.34 11.94 4.13
C GLY A 179 4.90 13.37 3.82
N THR A 180 3.86 13.86 4.49
CA THR A 180 3.37 15.23 4.32
C THR A 180 4.46 16.25 4.65
N GLY A 181 5.17 16.10 5.77
CA GLY A 181 6.27 16.99 6.14
C GLY A 181 7.40 17.01 5.09
N ILE A 182 7.84 15.84 4.65
CA ILE A 182 8.92 15.71 3.66
C ILE A 182 8.50 16.33 2.32
N PHE A 183 7.33 15.97 1.82
CA PHE A 183 6.86 16.45 0.50
C PHE A 183 6.50 17.93 0.51
N ALA A 184 6.05 18.50 1.64
CA ALA A 184 5.88 19.94 1.79
C ALA A 184 7.22 20.69 1.65
N VAL A 185 8.26 20.21 2.30
CA VAL A 185 9.61 20.80 2.19
C VAL A 185 10.13 20.72 0.75
N ILE A 186 9.97 19.56 0.09
CA ILE A 186 10.36 19.38 -1.33
C ILE A 186 9.60 20.38 -2.21
N ARG A 187 8.29 20.52 -2.02
CA ARG A 187 7.45 21.44 -2.82
C ARG A 187 7.88 22.90 -2.63
N LEU A 188 8.12 23.33 -1.40
CA LEU A 188 8.60 24.69 -1.12
C LEU A 188 9.96 24.93 -1.76
N GLY A 189 10.87 23.95 -1.71
CA GLY A 189 12.16 24.04 -2.38
C GLY A 189 12.06 24.21 -3.90
N ILE A 190 11.19 23.42 -4.55
CA ILE A 190 10.93 23.53 -5.99
C ILE A 190 10.35 24.91 -6.34
N GLN A 191 9.36 25.40 -5.56
CA GLN A 191 8.78 26.72 -5.77
C GLN A 191 9.79 27.83 -5.61
N GLY A 192 10.66 27.77 -4.58
CA GLY A 192 11.73 28.74 -4.37
C GLY A 192 12.71 28.80 -5.54
N LEU A 193 13.07 27.63 -6.11
CA LEU A 193 13.93 27.57 -7.30
C LEU A 193 13.28 28.20 -8.54
N ILE A 194 11.99 27.95 -8.78
CA ILE A 194 11.25 28.52 -9.91
C ILE A 194 11.13 30.04 -9.79
N THR A 195 11.04 30.57 -8.57
CA THR A 195 10.91 32.03 -8.35
C THR A 195 12.24 32.75 -8.53
N LEU A 196 13.38 32.05 -8.45
CA LEU A 196 14.71 32.60 -8.64
C LEU A 196 15.20 32.59 -10.10
N LEU A 197 14.50 31.86 -10.99
CA LEU A 197 14.74 31.79 -12.44
C LEU A 197 13.85 32.76 -13.21
#